data_bcef1fc28f0d69fbbb8655e0de73b66f
#
_entry.id   bcef1fc28f0d69fbbb8655e0de73b66f
#
_cell.length_a   1.000
_cell.length_b   1.000
_cell.length_c   1.000
_cell.angle_alpha   90.00
_cell.angle_beta   90.00
_cell.angle_gamma   90.00
#
_symmetry.space_group_name_H-M   'P 1'
#
loop_
_entity.id
_entity.type
_entity.pdbx_description
1 polymer ?
#
loop_
_entity_poly.entity_id
_entity_poly.type
_entity_poly.pdbx_seq_one_letter_code
_entity_poly.pdbx_strand_id
1 'polypeptide(L)'
;MSIFKKDRNAVLALEDGSVFRGFSFGAKITVVGEGVFNTGMTGYQETLTDPSYFGQIVTMTSPQIGNYGTNQNDEESNGPKVSGFVIRELSPISSNWRSTHSLSDYLEKHGIPGIEGVDTRAITKKLRTAGSLRACLSTENISDNEAIEKAQESESILGKDYVKEVTCSESFVFDASGRESIPFTVDGTHLEQPEVPDETHRLVAFDFGAKKAIFKNLRRHGFEVIVLPATASVEEVKSHSPDAVFLSNGPGDPAALS
;
A
#
# COMPACT_ATOMS: atom_id res chain seq x y z
N MET A 1 -3.66 8.62 37.27
CA MET A 1 -3.82 7.33 36.58
C MET A 1 -3.36 7.56 35.13
N SER A 2 -2.22 7.01 34.70
CA SER A 2 -1.67 7.29 33.36
C SER A 2 -2.56 6.68 32.29
N ILE A 3 -3.17 7.52 31.47
CA ILE A 3 -4.10 7.14 30.39
C ILE A 3 -3.37 6.41 29.23
N PHE A 4 -2.04 6.28 29.31
CA PHE A 4 -1.18 5.80 28.21
C PHE A 4 -0.19 4.70 28.61
N LYS A 5 -0.61 3.73 29.42
CA LYS A 5 0.23 2.55 29.58
C LYS A 5 -0.10 1.55 28.47
N LYS A 6 0.46 1.76 27.28
CA LYS A 6 0.48 0.77 26.22
C LYS A 6 1.48 -0.32 26.60
N ASP A 7 1.08 -1.57 26.54
CA ASP A 7 1.99 -2.70 26.72
C ASP A 7 2.80 -2.91 25.41
N ARG A 8 4.12 -3.04 25.54
CA ARG A 8 4.99 -3.39 24.39
C ARG A 8 4.80 -4.86 23.99
N ASN A 9 3.68 -5.13 23.39
CA ASN A 9 3.21 -6.46 23.00
C ASN A 9 3.44 -6.80 21.53
N ALA A 10 3.98 -5.86 20.74
CA ALA A 10 4.29 -6.10 19.34
C ALA A 10 5.80 -6.30 19.13
N VAL A 11 6.14 -7.14 18.16
CA VAL A 11 7.50 -7.44 17.73
C VAL A 11 7.61 -7.44 16.21
N LEU A 12 8.65 -6.77 15.71
CA LEU A 12 9.14 -6.92 14.35
C LEU A 12 10.49 -7.63 14.44
N ALA A 13 10.62 -8.79 13.80
CA ALA A 13 11.88 -9.50 13.64
C ALA A 13 12.26 -9.59 12.18
N LEU A 14 13.56 -9.48 11.90
CA LEU A 14 14.15 -9.66 10.57
C LEU A 14 14.93 -10.96 10.51
N GLU A 15 15.05 -11.57 9.36
CA GLU A 15 15.77 -12.84 9.17
C GLU A 15 17.23 -12.83 9.59
N ASP A 16 17.84 -11.64 9.67
CA ASP A 16 19.21 -11.47 10.17
C ASP A 16 19.34 -11.52 11.69
N GLY A 17 18.24 -11.80 12.41
CA GLY A 17 18.17 -11.86 13.86
C GLY A 17 17.89 -10.52 14.55
N SER A 18 17.68 -9.45 13.80
CA SER A 18 17.33 -8.15 14.39
C SER A 18 15.91 -8.13 14.90
N VAL A 19 15.70 -7.59 16.10
CA VAL A 19 14.41 -7.51 16.75
C VAL A 19 14.10 -6.08 17.20
N PHE A 20 12.89 -5.64 16.95
CA PHE A 20 12.37 -4.34 17.35
C PHE A 20 11.06 -4.53 18.11
N ARG A 21 11.04 -4.15 19.40
CA ARG A 21 9.85 -4.22 20.26
C ARG A 21 9.15 -2.86 20.33
N GLY A 22 7.84 -2.89 20.15
CA GLY A 22 6.99 -1.70 20.16
C GLY A 22 5.59 -1.97 20.67
N PHE A 23 4.68 -1.07 20.36
CA PHE A 23 3.28 -1.14 20.74
C PHE A 23 2.44 -1.54 19.53
N SER A 24 1.45 -2.40 19.75
CA SER A 24 0.53 -2.84 18.69
C SER A 24 -0.53 -1.80 18.40
N PHE A 25 -0.94 -1.74 17.13
CA PHE A 25 -2.17 -1.11 16.64
C PHE A 25 -2.69 -1.90 15.43
N GLY A 26 -3.93 -1.61 14.98
CA GLY A 26 -4.57 -2.43 13.96
C GLY A 26 -4.93 -3.84 14.43
N ALA A 27 -4.87 -4.82 13.55
CA ALA A 27 -5.29 -6.19 13.83
C ALA A 27 -4.35 -6.94 14.79
N LYS A 28 -4.94 -7.86 15.57
CA LYS A 28 -4.19 -8.76 16.45
C LYS A 28 -3.89 -10.07 15.73
N ILE A 29 -2.75 -10.12 15.05
CA ILE A 29 -2.34 -11.25 14.21
C ILE A 29 -0.81 -11.26 14.04
N THR A 30 -0.27 -12.40 13.65
CA THR A 30 1.12 -12.58 13.23
C THR A 30 1.19 -12.77 11.72
N VAL A 31 2.04 -11.99 11.06
CA VAL A 31 2.26 -12.04 9.60
C VAL A 31 3.74 -12.13 9.28
N VAL A 32 4.03 -12.68 8.11
CA VAL A 32 5.37 -12.70 7.53
C VAL A 32 5.34 -12.04 6.15
N GLY A 33 6.47 -11.50 5.73
CA GLY A 33 6.58 -10.85 4.43
C GLY A 33 7.96 -10.25 4.22
N GLU A 34 8.15 -9.59 3.10
CA GLU A 34 9.37 -8.85 2.83
C GLU A 34 9.33 -7.49 3.53
N GLY A 35 10.34 -7.19 4.34
CA GLY A 35 10.51 -5.89 4.98
C GLY A 35 11.02 -4.85 3.98
N VAL A 36 10.25 -3.79 3.80
CA VAL A 36 10.61 -2.65 2.93
C VAL A 36 10.37 -1.33 3.64
N PHE A 37 10.80 -0.22 3.05
CA PHE A 37 10.55 1.11 3.61
C PHE A 37 10.08 2.10 2.55
N ASN A 38 9.31 3.09 3.01
CA ASN A 38 8.85 4.22 2.21
C ASN A 38 9.28 5.53 2.89
N THR A 39 9.85 6.47 2.11
CA THR A 39 10.36 7.75 2.61
C THR A 39 9.40 8.92 2.40
N GLY A 40 8.20 8.67 1.93
CA GLY A 40 7.16 9.69 1.79
C GLY A 40 6.82 10.34 3.13
N MET A 41 6.69 11.67 3.13
CA MET A 41 6.29 12.42 4.33
C MET A 41 4.77 12.39 4.54
N THR A 42 4.01 12.11 3.47
CA THR A 42 2.55 12.01 3.42
C THR A 42 2.17 10.84 2.53
N GLY A 43 0.88 10.53 2.40
CA GLY A 43 0.42 9.48 1.49
C GLY A 43 0.55 8.08 2.09
N TYR A 44 0.37 7.94 3.40
CA TYR A 44 0.45 6.62 4.02
C TYR A 44 -0.71 5.71 3.62
N GLN A 45 -1.91 6.27 3.36
CA GLN A 45 -3.04 5.47 2.90
C GLN A 45 -2.84 4.99 1.46
N GLU A 46 -2.32 5.85 0.60
CA GLU A 46 -1.92 5.52 -0.76
C GLU A 46 -0.85 4.42 -0.76
N THR A 47 0.13 4.51 0.15
CA THR A 47 1.14 3.45 0.34
C THR A 47 0.53 2.14 0.80
N LEU A 48 -0.40 2.16 1.76
CA LEU A 48 -1.08 0.97 2.27
C LEU A 48 -1.90 0.26 1.20
N THR A 49 -2.50 1.03 0.28
CA THR A 49 -3.42 0.54 -0.75
C THR A 49 -2.78 0.38 -2.13
N ASP A 50 -1.48 0.69 -2.26
CA ASP A 50 -0.70 0.46 -3.47
C ASP A 50 -0.45 -1.03 -3.67
N PRO A 51 -0.95 -1.65 -4.77
CA PRO A 51 -0.76 -3.07 -5.03
C PRO A 51 0.71 -3.50 -5.13
N SER A 52 1.63 -2.56 -5.43
CA SER A 52 3.07 -2.85 -5.48
C SER A 52 3.65 -3.35 -4.14
N TYR A 53 2.97 -3.05 -3.02
CA TYR A 53 3.37 -3.52 -1.69
C TYR A 53 2.68 -4.82 -1.25
N PHE A 54 2.04 -5.54 -2.17
CA PHE A 54 1.40 -6.81 -1.84
C PHE A 54 2.41 -7.80 -1.24
N GLY A 55 2.06 -8.36 -0.08
CA GLY A 55 2.92 -9.32 0.62
C GLY A 55 4.08 -8.68 1.41
N GLN A 56 4.21 -7.36 1.45
CA GLN A 56 5.32 -6.66 2.11
C GLN A 56 4.92 -6.06 3.47
N ILE A 57 5.88 -5.99 4.38
CA ILE A 57 5.79 -5.27 5.66
C ILE A 57 6.48 -3.91 5.48
N VAL A 58 5.67 -2.85 5.44
CA VAL A 58 6.15 -1.52 5.04
C VAL A 58 6.48 -0.66 6.25
N THR A 59 7.72 -0.16 6.31
CA THR A 59 8.19 0.81 7.31
C THR A 59 8.10 2.23 6.76
N MET A 60 7.29 3.09 7.38
CA MET A 60 7.30 4.53 7.08
C MET A 60 8.40 5.25 7.84
N THR A 61 9.17 6.08 7.12
CA THR A 61 10.25 6.86 7.74
C THR A 61 9.78 8.19 8.35
N SER A 62 8.61 8.68 7.95
CA SER A 62 7.99 9.86 8.55
C SER A 62 7.73 9.63 10.04
N PRO A 63 8.09 10.59 10.92
CA PRO A 63 8.06 10.37 12.37
C PRO A 63 6.64 10.19 12.93
N GLN A 64 5.63 10.83 12.33
CA GLN A 64 4.24 10.75 12.79
C GLN A 64 3.32 10.36 11.64
N ILE A 65 2.51 9.33 11.85
CA ILE A 65 1.61 8.74 10.87
C ILE A 65 0.19 8.64 11.47
N GLY A 66 -0.84 8.70 10.63
CA GLY A 66 -2.25 8.60 11.06
C GLY A 66 -2.91 9.95 11.37
N ASN A 67 -2.20 11.06 11.22
CA ASN A 67 -2.65 12.39 11.61
C ASN A 67 -3.83 12.94 10.77
N TYR A 68 -4.07 12.42 9.57
CA TYR A 68 -5.22 12.82 8.74
C TYR A 68 -6.26 11.69 8.52
N GLY A 69 -6.11 10.55 9.24
CA GLY A 69 -7.05 9.43 9.15
C GLY A 69 -7.02 8.73 7.80
N THR A 70 -8.13 8.06 7.45
CA THR A 70 -8.31 7.38 6.18
C THR A 70 -9.66 7.73 5.55
N ASN A 71 -9.78 7.62 4.23
CA ASN A 71 -11.00 7.84 3.48
C ASN A 71 -10.99 7.06 2.15
N GLN A 72 -12.14 6.90 1.51
CA GLN A 72 -12.27 6.10 0.28
C GLN A 72 -11.61 6.73 -0.96
N ASN A 73 -11.43 8.05 -0.99
CA ASN A 73 -10.91 8.74 -2.17
C ASN A 73 -9.39 8.60 -2.32
N ASP A 74 -8.69 8.38 -1.20
CA ASP A 74 -7.23 8.26 -1.16
C ASP A 74 -6.76 6.79 -1.30
N GLU A 75 -7.68 5.86 -1.60
CA GLU A 75 -7.34 4.46 -1.88
C GLU A 75 -6.86 4.29 -3.32
N GLU A 76 -5.68 3.72 -3.49
CA GLU A 76 -5.08 3.41 -4.79
C GLU A 76 -5.56 2.08 -5.40
N SER A 77 -6.20 1.23 -4.59
CA SER A 77 -6.83 -0.02 -5.02
C SER A 77 -8.01 -0.37 -4.12
N ASN A 78 -8.49 -1.60 -4.18
CA ASN A 78 -9.56 -2.07 -3.31
C ASN A 78 -9.01 -2.48 -1.94
N GLY A 79 -8.79 -1.49 -1.06
CA GLY A 79 -8.28 -1.66 0.29
C GLY A 79 -6.77 -1.92 0.39
N PRO A 80 -6.24 -2.14 1.62
CA PRO A 80 -4.82 -2.36 1.86
C PRO A 80 -4.29 -3.60 1.16
N LYS A 81 -3.03 -3.52 0.72
CA LYS A 81 -2.30 -4.61 0.06
C LYS A 81 -1.06 -5.05 0.85
N VAL A 82 -0.62 -4.23 1.79
CA VAL A 82 0.51 -4.56 2.66
C VAL A 82 0.18 -5.73 3.60
N SER A 83 1.17 -6.55 3.97
CA SER A 83 1.01 -7.56 5.02
C SER A 83 1.08 -6.97 6.42
N GLY A 84 1.83 -5.88 6.62
CA GLY A 84 1.99 -5.24 7.92
C GLY A 84 2.53 -3.82 7.81
N PHE A 85 2.39 -3.05 8.89
CA PHE A 85 2.73 -1.64 8.88
C PHE A 85 3.57 -1.23 10.08
N VAL A 86 4.69 -0.55 9.84
CA VAL A 86 5.70 -0.21 10.85
C VAL A 86 5.91 1.30 10.87
N ILE A 87 5.72 1.93 12.02
CA ILE A 87 5.83 3.38 12.16
C ILE A 87 6.58 3.79 13.44
N ARG A 88 7.03 5.02 13.48
CA ARG A 88 7.65 5.59 14.68
C ARG A 88 6.62 5.97 15.72
N GLU A 89 5.57 6.70 15.32
CA GLU A 89 4.53 7.21 16.21
C GLU A 89 3.19 7.27 15.49
N LEU A 90 2.17 6.68 16.11
CA LEU A 90 0.78 6.80 15.67
C LEU A 90 0.17 8.07 16.23
N SER A 91 -0.38 8.92 15.38
CA SER A 91 -1.13 10.09 15.82
C SER A 91 -2.36 9.67 16.64
N PRO A 92 -2.52 10.21 17.85
CA PRO A 92 -3.68 9.88 18.68
C PRO A 92 -4.98 10.53 18.17
N ILE A 93 -4.88 11.49 17.25
CA ILE A 93 -6.00 12.25 16.70
C ILE A 93 -5.88 12.31 15.19
N SER A 94 -6.97 11.96 14.51
CA SER A 94 -7.14 12.21 13.07
C SER A 94 -7.79 13.58 12.88
N SER A 95 -7.02 14.55 12.37
CA SER A 95 -7.46 15.93 12.15
C SER A 95 -7.58 16.26 10.66
N ASN A 96 -8.60 15.73 10.02
CA ASN A 96 -8.92 16.00 8.62
C ASN A 96 -10.43 15.86 8.42
N TRP A 97 -11.04 16.85 7.77
CA TRP A 97 -12.47 16.85 7.48
C TRP A 97 -12.93 15.66 6.60
N ARG A 98 -12.03 15.08 5.80
CA ARG A 98 -12.30 13.90 4.96
C ARG A 98 -12.16 12.57 5.70
N SER A 99 -11.60 12.58 6.92
CA SER A 99 -11.35 11.35 7.67
C SER A 99 -12.65 10.64 8.01
N THR A 100 -12.75 9.38 7.63
CA THR A 100 -13.88 8.49 7.97
C THR A 100 -13.52 7.50 9.08
N HIS A 101 -12.24 7.14 9.19
CA HIS A 101 -11.74 6.21 10.21
C HIS A 101 -10.36 6.68 10.70
N SER A 102 -9.99 6.29 11.92
CA SER A 102 -8.58 6.36 12.34
C SER A 102 -7.76 5.33 11.55
N LEU A 103 -6.46 5.54 11.45
CA LEU A 103 -5.57 4.56 10.81
C LEU A 103 -5.61 3.20 11.51
N SER A 104 -5.68 3.18 12.85
CA SER A 104 -5.75 1.94 13.62
C SER A 104 -7.03 1.15 13.32
N ASP A 105 -8.19 1.82 13.32
CA ASP A 105 -9.48 1.16 13.04
C ASP A 105 -9.54 0.65 11.59
N TYR A 106 -8.98 1.42 10.65
CA TYR A 106 -8.90 1.02 9.26
C TYR A 106 -8.07 -0.26 9.08
N LEU A 107 -6.89 -0.33 9.68
CA LEU A 107 -6.03 -1.51 9.62
C LEU A 107 -6.66 -2.71 10.33
N GLU A 108 -7.29 -2.50 11.50
CA GLU A 108 -8.00 -3.55 12.23
C GLU A 108 -9.12 -4.16 11.40
N LYS A 109 -9.94 -3.32 10.77
CA LYS A 109 -11.03 -3.73 9.89
C LYS A 109 -10.56 -4.60 8.73
N HIS A 110 -9.35 -4.33 8.23
CA HIS A 110 -8.77 -5.08 7.10
C HIS A 110 -7.83 -6.22 7.53
N GLY A 111 -7.70 -6.50 8.82
CA GLY A 111 -6.86 -7.59 9.31
C GLY A 111 -5.36 -7.33 9.20
N ILE A 112 -4.92 -6.07 9.14
CA ILE A 112 -3.53 -5.69 8.99
C ILE A 112 -2.93 -5.32 10.36
N PRO A 113 -1.85 -5.99 10.82
CA PRO A 113 -1.16 -5.64 12.05
C PRO A 113 -0.27 -4.41 11.85
N GLY A 114 -0.16 -3.60 12.91
CA GLY A 114 0.74 -2.48 12.97
C GLY A 114 1.60 -2.47 14.22
N ILE A 115 2.83 -1.93 14.11
CA ILE A 115 3.72 -1.69 15.24
C ILE A 115 4.18 -0.24 15.24
N GLU A 116 4.10 0.40 16.41
CA GLU A 116 4.63 1.74 16.64
C GLU A 116 5.67 1.76 17.77
N GLY A 117 6.41 2.87 17.90
CA GLY A 117 7.40 3.06 18.96
C GLY A 117 8.74 2.39 18.70
N VAL A 118 8.97 1.94 17.47
CA VAL A 118 10.22 1.32 17.02
C VAL A 118 11.18 2.35 16.40
N ASP A 119 12.46 2.01 16.32
CA ASP A 119 13.46 2.83 15.63
C ASP A 119 13.38 2.60 14.11
N THR A 120 12.46 3.30 13.45
CA THR A 120 12.27 3.22 11.99
C THR A 120 13.52 3.64 11.21
N ARG A 121 14.36 4.52 11.78
CA ARG A 121 15.64 4.91 11.16
C ARG A 121 16.63 3.75 11.14
N ALA A 122 16.75 3.00 12.26
CA ALA A 122 17.61 1.82 12.32
C ALA A 122 17.14 0.75 11.33
N ILE A 123 15.81 0.48 11.28
CA ILE A 123 15.20 -0.46 10.32
C ILE A 123 15.54 -0.03 8.89
N THR A 124 15.26 1.22 8.53
CA THR A 124 15.53 1.76 7.19
C THR A 124 16.98 1.65 6.78
N LYS A 125 17.94 1.98 7.68
CA LYS A 125 19.37 1.84 7.40
C LYS A 125 19.75 0.40 7.12
N LYS A 126 19.20 -0.54 7.88
CA LYS A 126 19.45 -1.96 7.73
C LYS A 126 18.94 -2.47 6.37
N LEU A 127 17.68 -2.20 6.04
CA LEU A 127 17.06 -2.57 4.77
C LEU A 127 17.78 -1.93 3.57
N ARG A 128 18.22 -0.67 3.69
CA ARG A 128 18.99 0.00 2.63
C ARG A 128 20.33 -0.66 2.36
N THR A 129 20.98 -1.19 3.40
CA THR A 129 22.33 -1.76 3.28
C THR A 129 22.29 -3.22 2.86
N ALA A 130 21.37 -4.00 3.41
CA ALA A 130 21.24 -5.44 3.14
C ALA A 130 20.37 -5.75 1.90
N GLY A 131 19.60 -4.78 1.42
CA GLY A 131 18.47 -5.02 0.52
C GLY A 131 17.21 -5.34 1.32
N SER A 132 16.19 -5.82 0.65
CA SER A 132 15.00 -6.34 1.33
C SER A 132 15.37 -7.59 2.16
N LEU A 133 14.73 -7.70 3.34
CA LEU A 133 14.89 -8.83 4.25
C LEU A 133 13.56 -9.44 4.56
N ARG A 134 13.48 -10.74 4.71
CA ARG A 134 12.29 -11.41 5.24
C ARG A 134 12.04 -10.96 6.66
N ALA A 135 10.79 -10.71 7.00
CA ALA A 135 10.38 -10.15 8.26
C ALA A 135 9.14 -10.87 8.83
N CYS A 136 9.04 -10.88 10.15
CA CYS A 136 7.85 -11.27 10.89
C CYS A 136 7.38 -10.09 11.73
N LEU A 137 6.12 -9.70 11.58
CA LEU A 137 5.45 -8.73 12.45
C LEU A 137 4.36 -9.45 13.23
N SER A 138 4.43 -9.38 14.56
CA SER A 138 3.42 -9.95 15.43
C SER A 138 2.89 -8.94 16.45
N THR A 139 1.59 -8.93 16.62
CA THR A 139 0.86 -8.22 17.67
C THR A 139 0.25 -9.17 18.72
N GLU A 140 0.65 -10.45 18.70
CA GLU A 140 0.14 -11.53 19.56
C GLU A 140 1.04 -11.88 20.75
N ASN A 141 2.03 -11.02 21.04
CA ASN A 141 2.96 -11.16 22.16
C ASN A 141 3.80 -12.46 22.14
N ILE A 142 4.28 -12.85 20.94
CA ILE A 142 5.22 -13.97 20.77
C ILE A 142 6.62 -13.62 21.27
N SER A 143 7.47 -14.62 21.47
CA SER A 143 8.88 -14.43 21.86
C SER A 143 9.73 -13.89 20.70
N ASP A 144 10.89 -13.29 21.01
CA ASP A 144 11.84 -12.81 20.01
C ASP A 144 12.35 -13.96 19.13
N ASN A 145 12.67 -15.11 19.73
CA ASN A 145 13.15 -16.28 19.00
C ASN A 145 12.10 -16.82 18.04
N GLU A 146 10.84 -16.91 18.48
CA GLU A 146 9.74 -17.36 17.62
C GLU A 146 9.52 -16.40 16.44
N ALA A 147 9.62 -15.09 16.68
CA ALA A 147 9.49 -14.11 15.61
C ALA A 147 10.64 -14.19 14.58
N ILE A 148 11.88 -14.44 15.06
CA ILE A 148 13.04 -14.65 14.18
C ILE A 148 12.88 -15.93 13.37
N GLU A 149 12.50 -17.03 13.98
CA GLU A 149 12.25 -18.32 13.31
C GLU A 149 11.22 -18.15 12.19
N LYS A 150 10.07 -17.51 12.50
CA LYS A 150 9.04 -17.23 11.49
C LYS A 150 9.54 -16.37 10.32
N ALA A 151 10.40 -15.38 10.59
CA ALA A 151 11.01 -14.57 9.54
C ALA A 151 11.97 -15.40 8.67
N GLN A 152 12.77 -16.27 9.28
CA GLN A 152 13.74 -17.13 8.58
C GLN A 152 13.10 -18.27 7.79
N GLU A 153 11.98 -18.80 8.26
CA GLU A 153 11.25 -19.88 7.61
C GLU A 153 10.29 -19.36 6.53
N SER A 154 10.00 -18.06 6.51
CA SER A 154 9.09 -17.49 5.50
C SER A 154 9.67 -17.62 4.10
N GLU A 155 8.80 -17.78 3.13
CA GLU A 155 9.20 -17.87 1.74
C GLU A 155 9.69 -16.51 1.20
N SER A 156 10.71 -16.55 0.33
CA SER A 156 11.16 -15.37 -0.40
C SER A 156 10.11 -14.90 -1.41
N ILE A 157 10.06 -13.60 -1.68
CA ILE A 157 9.27 -13.02 -2.77
C ILE A 157 9.83 -13.36 -4.16
N LEU A 158 11.12 -13.74 -4.23
CA LEU A 158 11.77 -14.07 -5.50
C LEU A 158 11.08 -15.25 -6.18
N GLY A 159 10.77 -15.08 -7.47
CA GLY A 159 10.08 -16.09 -8.27
C GLY A 159 8.58 -16.24 -8.00
N LYS A 160 7.98 -15.39 -7.15
CA LYS A 160 6.53 -15.39 -6.92
C LYS A 160 5.81 -14.45 -7.88
N ASP A 161 4.77 -14.98 -8.51
CA ASP A 161 3.84 -14.21 -9.33
C ASP A 161 2.70 -13.67 -8.45
N TYR A 162 2.92 -12.48 -7.89
CA TYR A 162 1.90 -11.78 -7.10
C TYR A 162 0.93 -10.96 -7.96
N VAL A 163 1.18 -10.84 -9.25
CA VAL A 163 0.27 -10.13 -10.17
C VAL A 163 -1.09 -10.80 -10.19
N LYS A 164 -1.14 -12.12 -10.11
CA LYS A 164 -2.40 -12.90 -10.06
C LYS A 164 -3.32 -12.54 -8.88
N GLU A 165 -2.73 -12.05 -7.79
CA GLU A 165 -3.47 -11.69 -6.57
C GLU A 165 -4.01 -10.25 -6.60
N VAL A 166 -3.52 -9.41 -7.52
CA VAL A 166 -3.85 -7.98 -7.54
C VAL A 166 -4.47 -7.49 -8.84
N THR A 167 -4.34 -8.24 -9.93
CA THR A 167 -4.94 -7.92 -11.24
C THR A 167 -6.46 -7.88 -11.16
N CYS A 168 -7.10 -7.08 -11.99
CA CYS A 168 -8.56 -7.09 -12.10
C CYS A 168 -9.08 -8.43 -12.62
N SER A 169 -10.27 -8.83 -12.19
CA SER A 169 -10.92 -10.08 -12.62
C SER A 169 -11.58 -9.98 -14.00
N GLU A 170 -12.00 -8.78 -14.38
CA GLU A 170 -12.72 -8.50 -15.63
C GLU A 170 -12.22 -7.19 -16.23
N SER A 171 -12.31 -7.11 -17.57
CA SER A 171 -11.99 -5.89 -18.32
C SER A 171 -13.01 -4.78 -18.02
N PHE A 172 -12.57 -3.55 -17.92
CA PHE A 172 -13.47 -2.41 -17.72
C PHE A 172 -12.91 -1.14 -18.35
N VAL A 173 -13.81 -0.17 -18.63
CA VAL A 173 -13.42 1.19 -19.00
C VAL A 173 -13.26 1.99 -17.71
N PHE A 174 -12.11 2.61 -17.53
CA PHE A 174 -11.86 3.44 -16.36
C PHE A 174 -12.57 4.78 -16.51
N ASP A 175 -13.61 4.96 -15.71
CA ASP A 175 -14.33 6.24 -15.61
C ASP A 175 -13.80 7.05 -14.40
N ALA A 176 -13.15 8.15 -14.69
CA ALA A 176 -12.66 9.09 -13.69
C ALA A 176 -13.74 10.07 -13.20
N SER A 177 -14.92 10.06 -13.81
CA SER A 177 -15.98 11.01 -13.45
C SER A 177 -16.52 10.76 -12.04
N GLY A 178 -16.49 11.77 -11.19
CA GLY A 178 -17.27 11.86 -9.95
C GLY A 178 -16.66 11.32 -8.67
N ARG A 179 -15.40 10.82 -8.65
CA ARG A 179 -14.78 10.26 -7.44
C ARG A 179 -13.51 10.98 -6.98
N GLU A 180 -13.22 12.15 -7.52
CA GLU A 180 -12.03 12.88 -7.13
C GLU A 180 -12.28 13.72 -5.87
N SER A 181 -11.31 13.71 -4.95
CA SER A 181 -11.30 14.65 -3.85
C SER A 181 -11.20 16.06 -4.41
N ILE A 182 -12.15 16.92 -4.07
CA ILE A 182 -12.13 18.33 -4.45
C ILE A 182 -10.94 18.98 -3.72
N PRO A 183 -9.93 19.53 -4.42
CA PRO A 183 -8.85 20.21 -3.78
C PRO A 183 -9.37 21.48 -3.08
N PHE A 184 -8.80 21.79 -1.91
CA PHE A 184 -9.06 23.01 -1.16
C PHE A 184 -7.92 24.00 -1.35
N THR A 185 -8.27 25.26 -1.44
CA THR A 185 -7.30 26.36 -1.27
C THR A 185 -7.05 26.61 0.22
N VAL A 186 -6.00 27.38 0.52
CA VAL A 186 -5.64 27.76 1.91
C VAL A 186 -6.75 28.57 2.61
N ASP A 187 -7.58 29.27 1.85
CA ASP A 187 -8.73 30.04 2.34
C ASP A 187 -10.01 29.21 2.49
N GLY A 188 -9.95 27.91 2.19
CA GLY A 188 -11.09 26.98 2.28
C GLY A 188 -12.05 27.02 1.10
N THR A 189 -11.72 27.75 0.03
CA THR A 189 -12.50 27.70 -1.20
C THR A 189 -12.21 26.42 -1.97
N HIS A 190 -13.22 25.88 -2.66
CA HIS A 190 -13.01 24.76 -3.58
C HIS A 190 -12.32 25.25 -4.83
N LEU A 191 -11.22 24.60 -5.20
CA LEU A 191 -10.69 24.78 -6.55
C LEU A 191 -11.65 24.09 -7.52
N GLU A 192 -11.97 24.78 -8.62
CA GLU A 192 -12.64 24.13 -9.74
C GLU A 192 -11.78 22.94 -10.20
N GLN A 193 -12.39 21.79 -10.31
CA GLN A 193 -11.69 20.65 -10.90
C GLN A 193 -11.41 20.99 -12.36
N PRO A 194 -10.18 20.75 -12.85
CA PRO A 194 -9.93 20.91 -14.26
C PRO A 194 -10.88 20.00 -15.03
N GLU A 195 -11.54 20.54 -16.05
CA GLU A 195 -12.37 19.72 -16.93
C GLU A 195 -11.55 18.55 -17.45
N VAL A 196 -12.13 17.36 -17.34
CA VAL A 196 -11.52 16.17 -17.95
C VAL A 196 -11.67 16.34 -19.46
N PRO A 197 -10.56 16.36 -20.23
CA PRO A 197 -10.63 16.58 -21.66
C PRO A 197 -11.43 15.48 -22.37
N ASP A 198 -11.95 15.79 -23.56
CA ASP A 198 -12.56 14.79 -24.42
C ASP A 198 -11.59 13.66 -24.70
N GLU A 199 -12.12 12.45 -24.85
CA GLU A 199 -11.35 11.26 -25.20
C GLU A 199 -10.93 11.34 -26.66
N THR A 200 -9.62 11.53 -26.91
CA THR A 200 -9.07 11.67 -28.24
C THR A 200 -8.29 10.46 -28.71
N HIS A 201 -7.83 9.64 -27.78
CA HIS A 201 -7.04 8.44 -28.06
C HIS A 201 -7.49 7.30 -27.16
N ARG A 202 -7.48 6.08 -27.69
CA ARG A 202 -7.80 4.87 -26.94
C ARG A 202 -6.54 4.16 -26.46
N LEU A 203 -6.49 3.88 -25.17
CA LEU A 203 -5.37 3.19 -24.53
C LEU A 203 -5.87 1.92 -23.84
N VAL A 204 -5.26 0.80 -24.17
CA VAL A 204 -5.42 -0.44 -23.41
C VAL A 204 -4.32 -0.54 -22.38
N ALA A 205 -4.72 -0.68 -21.11
CA ALA A 205 -3.81 -0.83 -19.98
C ALA A 205 -3.91 -2.24 -19.39
N PHE A 206 -2.80 -2.97 -19.32
CA PHE A 206 -2.73 -4.20 -18.54
C PHE A 206 -2.62 -3.86 -17.06
N ASP A 207 -3.50 -4.43 -16.24
CA ASP A 207 -3.47 -4.28 -14.79
C ASP A 207 -2.60 -5.37 -14.16
N PHE A 208 -1.33 -5.06 -13.94
CA PHE A 208 -0.42 -5.89 -13.15
C PHE A 208 -0.42 -5.54 -11.66
N GLY A 209 -1.39 -4.77 -11.21
CA GLY A 209 -1.46 -4.17 -9.88
C GLY A 209 -1.21 -2.66 -9.95
N ALA A 210 -1.91 -1.97 -10.84
CA ALA A 210 -1.78 -0.54 -11.04
C ALA A 210 -2.44 0.26 -9.92
N LYS A 211 -1.85 1.41 -9.58
CA LYS A 211 -2.53 2.41 -8.77
C LYS A 211 -3.61 3.11 -9.56
N LYS A 212 -4.75 3.37 -8.92
CA LYS A 212 -5.84 4.17 -9.52
C LYS A 212 -5.36 5.53 -10.03
N ALA A 213 -4.41 6.17 -9.33
CA ALA A 213 -3.84 7.44 -9.74
C ALA A 213 -3.18 7.40 -11.13
N ILE A 214 -2.65 6.26 -11.57
CA ILE A 214 -2.09 6.09 -12.91
C ILE A 214 -3.20 6.21 -13.95
N PHE A 215 -4.29 5.46 -13.80
CA PHE A 215 -5.42 5.51 -14.73
C PHE A 215 -6.10 6.88 -14.73
N LYS A 216 -6.25 7.52 -13.56
CA LYS A 216 -6.74 8.89 -13.43
C LYS A 216 -5.89 9.87 -14.24
N ASN A 217 -4.57 9.78 -14.15
CA ASN A 217 -3.66 10.65 -14.88
C ASN A 217 -3.74 10.40 -16.38
N LEU A 218 -3.82 9.16 -16.84
CA LEU A 218 -4.03 8.83 -18.26
C LEU A 218 -5.33 9.45 -18.79
N ARG A 219 -6.42 9.30 -18.04
CA ARG A 219 -7.72 9.89 -18.41
C ARG A 219 -7.67 11.41 -18.45
N ARG A 220 -6.99 12.06 -17.51
CA ARG A 220 -6.76 13.53 -17.51
C ARG A 220 -5.96 14.04 -18.72
N HIS A 221 -5.22 13.16 -19.40
CA HIS A 221 -4.49 13.49 -20.61
C HIS A 221 -5.25 13.13 -21.90
N GLY A 222 -6.56 12.87 -21.81
CA GLY A 222 -7.44 12.64 -22.96
C GLY A 222 -7.45 11.22 -23.50
N PHE A 223 -7.00 10.24 -22.70
CA PHE A 223 -7.11 8.83 -23.08
C PHE A 223 -8.45 8.24 -22.63
N GLU A 224 -9.15 7.54 -23.52
CA GLU A 224 -10.09 6.48 -23.12
C GLU A 224 -9.26 5.32 -22.60
N VAL A 225 -9.38 4.99 -21.30
CA VAL A 225 -8.54 3.95 -20.67
C VAL A 225 -9.36 2.67 -20.52
N ILE A 226 -9.01 1.64 -21.29
CA ILE A 226 -9.58 0.29 -21.19
C ILE A 226 -8.59 -0.54 -20.37
N VAL A 227 -9.00 -1.02 -19.20
CA VAL A 227 -8.18 -1.83 -18.30
C VAL A 227 -8.47 -3.29 -18.54
N LEU A 228 -7.44 -4.06 -18.81
CA LEU A 228 -7.50 -5.51 -19.01
C LEU A 228 -6.76 -6.25 -17.89
N PRO A 229 -7.20 -7.46 -17.54
CA PRO A 229 -6.46 -8.36 -16.66
C PRO A 229 -5.05 -8.66 -17.22
N ALA A 230 -4.12 -9.00 -16.31
CA ALA A 230 -2.76 -9.41 -16.70
C ALA A 230 -2.72 -10.62 -17.65
N THR A 231 -3.78 -11.43 -17.67
CA THR A 231 -3.92 -12.64 -18.50
C THR A 231 -4.58 -12.41 -19.85
N ALA A 232 -4.92 -11.14 -20.18
CA ALA A 232 -5.59 -10.83 -21.44
C ALA A 232 -4.74 -11.19 -22.66
N SER A 233 -5.38 -11.71 -23.70
CA SER A 233 -4.71 -12.13 -24.93
C SER A 233 -4.42 -10.94 -25.87
N VAL A 234 -3.49 -11.16 -26.80
CA VAL A 234 -3.19 -10.18 -27.87
C VAL A 234 -4.43 -9.93 -28.75
N GLU A 235 -5.25 -10.95 -28.96
CA GLU A 235 -6.50 -10.85 -29.71
C GLU A 235 -7.51 -9.94 -29.00
N GLU A 236 -7.62 -10.07 -27.69
CA GLU A 236 -8.47 -9.18 -26.87
C GLU A 236 -7.98 -7.73 -26.95
N VAL A 237 -6.69 -7.47 -26.80
CA VAL A 237 -6.13 -6.12 -26.99
C VAL A 237 -6.48 -5.55 -28.36
N LYS A 238 -6.28 -6.32 -29.43
CA LYS A 238 -6.58 -5.87 -30.80
C LYS A 238 -8.07 -5.62 -31.04
N SER A 239 -8.96 -6.35 -30.37
CA SER A 239 -10.41 -6.15 -30.51
C SER A 239 -10.86 -4.76 -30.08
N HIS A 240 -10.13 -4.12 -29.18
CA HIS A 240 -10.37 -2.74 -28.75
C HIS A 240 -9.81 -1.68 -29.70
N SER A 241 -9.01 -2.06 -30.73
CA SER A 241 -8.39 -1.15 -31.68
C SER A 241 -7.68 0.03 -31.01
N PRO A 242 -6.75 -0.20 -30.07
CA PRO A 242 -6.12 0.86 -29.30
C PRO A 242 -5.07 1.63 -30.12
N ASP A 243 -4.91 2.92 -29.84
CA ASP A 243 -3.82 3.75 -30.31
C ASP A 243 -2.51 3.47 -29.55
N ALA A 244 -2.62 3.04 -28.28
CA ALA A 244 -1.48 2.71 -27.43
C ALA A 244 -1.79 1.58 -26.44
N VAL A 245 -0.72 0.89 -26.00
CA VAL A 245 -0.77 -0.11 -24.94
C VAL A 245 0.10 0.34 -23.78
N PHE A 246 -0.43 0.24 -22.56
CA PHE A 246 0.25 0.55 -21.33
C PHE A 246 0.42 -0.70 -20.48
N LEU A 247 1.65 -0.98 -20.04
CA LEU A 247 1.97 -2.03 -19.08
C LEU A 247 2.18 -1.38 -17.72
N SER A 248 1.33 -1.70 -16.75
CA SER A 248 1.41 -1.07 -15.43
C SER A 248 2.57 -1.61 -14.60
N ASN A 249 2.85 -0.94 -13.46
CA ASN A 249 3.62 -1.51 -12.39
C ASN A 249 2.85 -2.68 -11.73
N GLY A 250 3.53 -3.45 -10.90
CA GLY A 250 2.94 -4.54 -10.12
C GLY A 250 3.89 -5.03 -9.03
N PRO A 251 3.40 -5.89 -8.12
CA PRO A 251 4.19 -6.52 -7.07
C PRO A 251 4.99 -7.72 -7.58
N GLY A 252 5.95 -8.15 -6.77
CA GLY A 252 6.68 -9.39 -6.99
C GLY A 252 7.87 -9.27 -7.91
N ASP A 253 8.28 -10.41 -8.44
CA ASP A 253 9.44 -10.52 -9.33
C ASP A 253 8.98 -10.48 -10.79
N PRO A 254 9.39 -9.48 -11.59
CA PRO A 254 9.05 -9.42 -13.02
C PRO A 254 9.47 -10.66 -13.80
N ALA A 255 10.52 -11.37 -13.38
CA ALA A 255 10.98 -12.60 -14.01
C ALA A 255 10.02 -13.80 -13.83
N ALA A 256 9.08 -13.69 -12.89
CA ALA A 256 8.05 -14.70 -12.66
C ALA A 256 6.85 -14.56 -13.60
N LEU A 257 6.76 -13.46 -14.35
CA LEU A 257 5.72 -13.22 -15.35
C LEU A 257 6.14 -13.83 -16.69
N SER A 258 5.63 -15.01 -17.00
CA SER A 258 5.90 -15.71 -18.27
C SER A 258 4.61 -16.20 -18.92
#